data_d3157944e24c1e68e1e36334015505a8
#
_entry.id   d3157944e24c1e68e1e36334015505a8
#
_cell.length_a   1.000
_cell.length_b   1.000
_cell.length_c   1.000
_cell.angle_alpha   90.00
_cell.angle_beta   90.00
_cell.angle_gamma   90.00
#
_symmetry.space_group_name_H-M   'P 1'
#
loop_
_entity.id
_entity.type
_entity.pdbx_description
1 polymer ?
#
loop_
_entity_poly.entity_id
_entity_poly.type
_entity_poly.pdbx_seq_one_letter_code
_entity_poly.pdbx_strand_id
1 'polypeptide(L)'
;MHRVIEQYFIDNNYDEIEINIEELKVFYRARIIYCVLNLENQETISSQQFSNILKQLYKGIIGSGCDVDKSMILTCGKNVKYITQLYIDENNEYDIEEAKVIVDTKGKRIMMPETRTEEFVKICVDISEYINNYVSLNRESLNQKMDITTLKKNIKYYIKSVPIILTLINIVIFFVSYFFSDELFQQIMDNGALNWKKVLNDGQWYRLITSMFLHWDIDHIFNNMITLCVIGTFLEKIVGKKWVFISYFVTGIIAGLTSMVYNMRIGQDVYAAGASGAIFGIVGMLMALLITSRADGASISGRRLLIYVVLVIWSGLSSSEIDNAAHIGGIFAGVFMGLLYTLFKYMKKRSSK
;
A
#
# COMPACT_ATOMS: atom_id res chain seq x y z
N MET A 1 5.76 -20.81 2.16
CA MET A 1 7.17 -20.41 2.04
C MET A 1 8.10 -21.60 1.99
N HIS A 2 7.91 -22.64 2.82
CA HIS A 2 8.70 -23.88 2.78
C HIS A 2 8.74 -24.49 1.38
N ARG A 3 7.59 -24.68 0.69
CA ARG A 3 7.55 -25.23 -0.68
C ARG A 3 8.38 -24.46 -1.71
N VAL A 4 8.56 -23.16 -1.52
CA VAL A 4 9.38 -22.33 -2.42
C VAL A 4 10.88 -22.61 -2.16
N ILE A 5 11.25 -22.88 -0.92
CA ILE A 5 12.61 -23.27 -0.56
C ILE A 5 12.92 -24.68 -1.06
N GLU A 6 12.00 -25.62 -0.91
CA GLU A 6 12.12 -26.97 -1.49
C GLU A 6 12.33 -26.88 -3.01
N GLN A 7 11.52 -26.05 -3.70
CA GLN A 7 11.66 -25.84 -5.13
C GLN A 7 13.01 -25.23 -5.53
N TYR A 8 13.55 -24.32 -4.71
CA TYR A 8 14.89 -23.79 -4.93
C TYR A 8 15.94 -24.89 -4.99
N PHE A 9 15.92 -25.86 -4.07
CA PHE A 9 16.88 -26.96 -4.07
C PHE A 9 16.70 -27.88 -5.28
N ILE A 10 15.45 -28.18 -5.66
CA ILE A 10 15.13 -28.98 -6.86
C ILE A 10 15.63 -28.29 -8.13
N ASP A 11 15.31 -27.01 -8.31
CA ASP A 11 15.66 -26.24 -9.51
C ASP A 11 17.17 -26.03 -9.66
N ASN A 12 17.91 -26.10 -8.56
CA ASN A 12 19.36 -25.98 -8.55
C ASN A 12 20.09 -27.36 -8.53
N ASN A 13 19.39 -28.47 -8.85
CA ASN A 13 19.90 -29.81 -8.96
C ASN A 13 20.61 -30.33 -7.67
N TYR A 14 19.96 -30.13 -6.51
CA TYR A 14 20.33 -30.83 -5.28
C TYR A 14 19.65 -32.20 -5.25
N ASP A 15 20.33 -33.20 -4.77
CA ASP A 15 19.77 -34.55 -4.64
C ASP A 15 18.83 -34.62 -3.42
N GLU A 16 17.57 -35.00 -3.62
CA GLU A 16 16.62 -35.21 -2.53
C GLU A 16 16.87 -36.56 -1.86
N ILE A 17 17.00 -36.58 -0.55
CA ILE A 17 17.08 -37.78 0.26
C ILE A 17 15.70 -38.09 0.83
N GLU A 18 15.16 -39.25 0.49
CA GLU A 18 13.87 -39.69 1.03
C GLU A 18 14.01 -40.04 2.52
N ILE A 19 13.25 -39.34 3.37
CA ILE A 19 13.19 -39.57 4.81
C ILE A 19 11.73 -39.76 5.20
N ASN A 20 11.46 -40.71 6.06
CA ASN A 20 10.11 -41.01 6.54
C ASN A 20 9.68 -40.08 7.69
N ILE A 21 9.78 -38.75 7.48
CA ILE A 21 9.33 -37.69 8.39
C ILE A 21 8.57 -36.70 7.55
N GLU A 22 7.25 -36.57 7.76
CA GLU A 22 6.33 -35.84 6.89
C GLU A 22 6.65 -34.34 6.81
N GLU A 23 7.14 -33.72 7.89
CA GLU A 23 7.43 -32.31 7.97
C GLU A 23 8.85 -31.92 7.53
N LEU A 24 9.70 -32.91 7.18
CA LEU A 24 11.11 -32.72 6.88
C LEU A 24 11.44 -33.14 5.45
N LYS A 25 12.02 -32.22 4.69
CA LYS A 25 12.65 -32.50 3.40
C LYS A 25 14.14 -32.32 3.52
N VAL A 26 14.90 -33.22 2.92
CA VAL A 26 16.36 -33.20 2.99
C VAL A 26 16.93 -33.24 1.59
N PHE A 27 17.86 -32.33 1.35
CA PHE A 27 18.62 -32.22 0.11
C PHE A 27 20.09 -32.37 0.39
N TYR A 28 20.82 -32.90 -0.57
CA TYR A 28 22.24 -33.20 -0.45
C TYR A 28 23.02 -32.64 -1.63
N ARG A 29 24.19 -32.05 -1.35
CA ARG A 29 25.15 -31.65 -2.36
C ARG A 29 26.53 -31.40 -1.73
N ALA A 30 27.63 -31.91 -2.35
CA ALA A 30 28.98 -31.59 -1.97
C ALA A 30 29.29 -31.83 -0.47
N ARG A 31 28.84 -32.96 0.10
CA ARG A 31 29.02 -33.38 1.51
C ARG A 31 28.27 -32.52 2.52
N ILE A 32 27.31 -31.67 2.04
CA ILE A 32 26.45 -30.85 2.86
C ILE A 32 25.00 -31.32 2.71
N ILE A 33 24.30 -31.43 3.84
CA ILE A 33 22.87 -31.66 3.85
C ILE A 33 22.11 -30.36 4.18
N TYR A 34 20.98 -30.20 3.52
CA TYR A 34 20.06 -29.06 3.69
C TYR A 34 18.71 -29.59 4.11
N CYS A 35 18.37 -29.31 5.33
CA CYS A 35 17.15 -29.80 5.97
C CYS A 35 16.10 -28.71 5.98
N VAL A 36 14.98 -28.89 5.30
CA VAL A 36 13.86 -27.94 5.29
C VAL A 36 12.77 -28.50 6.20
N LEU A 37 12.66 -27.97 7.42
CA LEU A 37 11.67 -28.36 8.41
C LEU A 37 10.48 -27.40 8.40
N ASN A 38 9.28 -27.94 8.20
CA ASN A 38 8.04 -27.16 8.13
C ASN A 38 7.26 -27.20 9.45
N LEU A 39 7.27 -26.09 10.18
CA LEU A 39 6.49 -25.90 11.41
C LEU A 39 5.31 -24.89 11.23
N GLU A 40 4.92 -24.59 10.00
CA GLU A 40 3.84 -23.59 9.73
C GLU A 40 2.48 -23.99 10.30
N ASN A 41 2.19 -25.30 10.30
CA ASN A 41 0.91 -25.87 10.72
C ASN A 41 0.96 -26.52 12.11
N GLN A 42 2.13 -26.63 12.69
CA GLN A 42 2.32 -27.15 14.04
C GLN A 42 2.43 -25.98 15.03
N GLU A 43 1.52 -25.90 15.98
CA GLU A 43 1.51 -24.81 16.95
C GLU A 43 2.70 -24.91 17.90
N THR A 44 3.06 -26.14 18.32
CA THR A 44 4.26 -26.39 19.14
C THR A 44 4.75 -27.82 19.01
N ILE A 45 6.05 -28.01 18.81
CA ILE A 45 6.75 -29.27 19.11
C ILE A 45 7.59 -29.06 20.38
N SER A 46 7.75 -30.07 21.20
CA SER A 46 8.65 -29.95 22.36
C SER A 46 10.11 -29.97 21.91
N SER A 47 11.01 -29.36 22.72
CA SER A 47 12.45 -29.44 22.46
C SER A 47 12.96 -30.88 22.33
N GLN A 48 12.34 -31.80 23.08
CA GLN A 48 12.63 -33.24 23.00
C GLN A 48 12.20 -33.84 21.65
N GLN A 49 11.05 -33.45 21.11
CA GLN A 49 10.61 -33.91 19.78
C GLN A 49 11.52 -33.36 18.67
N PHE A 50 11.89 -32.09 18.78
CA PHE A 50 12.81 -31.46 17.82
C PHE A 50 14.21 -32.18 17.83
N SER A 51 14.77 -32.40 19.00
CA SER A 51 16.01 -33.15 19.15
C SER A 51 15.90 -34.57 18.60
N ASN A 52 14.78 -35.26 18.81
CA ASN A 52 14.58 -36.61 18.29
C ASN A 52 14.49 -36.64 16.76
N ILE A 53 13.88 -35.61 16.13
CA ILE A 53 13.83 -35.45 14.66
C ILE A 53 15.25 -35.35 14.12
N LEU A 54 16.10 -34.50 14.70
CA LEU A 54 17.49 -34.34 14.25
C LEU A 54 18.34 -35.60 14.51
N LYS A 55 18.15 -36.26 15.63
CA LYS A 55 18.84 -37.55 15.92
C LYS A 55 18.46 -38.63 14.91
N GLN A 56 17.19 -38.79 14.56
CA GLN A 56 16.73 -39.71 13.55
C GLN A 56 17.30 -39.38 12.17
N LEU A 57 17.33 -38.11 11.81
CA LEU A 57 17.91 -37.61 10.59
C LEU A 57 19.37 -38.01 10.46
N TYR A 58 20.22 -37.62 11.43
CA TYR A 58 21.67 -37.93 11.36
C TYR A 58 21.96 -39.41 11.43
N LYS A 59 21.24 -40.17 12.25
CA LYS A 59 21.37 -41.62 12.30
C LYS A 59 21.01 -42.27 10.95
N GLY A 60 19.98 -41.79 10.27
CA GLY A 60 19.59 -42.28 8.95
C GLY A 60 20.64 -41.98 7.88
N ILE A 61 21.16 -40.75 7.87
CA ILE A 61 22.16 -40.31 6.90
C ILE A 61 23.49 -41.03 7.08
N ILE A 62 24.01 -41.11 8.31
CA ILE A 62 25.25 -41.84 8.63
C ILE A 62 25.08 -43.33 8.30
N GLY A 63 23.90 -43.91 8.62
CA GLY A 63 23.57 -45.30 8.30
C GLY A 63 23.43 -45.60 6.81
N SER A 64 23.15 -44.62 5.97
CA SER A 64 23.09 -44.77 4.51
C SER A 64 24.48 -44.73 3.82
N GLY A 65 25.52 -44.45 4.57
CA GLY A 65 26.89 -44.33 4.02
C GLY A 65 27.15 -43.01 3.29
N CYS A 66 26.30 -42.01 3.44
CA CYS A 66 26.54 -40.67 2.94
C CYS A 66 27.65 -40.00 3.76
N ASP A 67 28.65 -39.48 3.05
CA ASP A 67 29.74 -38.72 3.66
C ASP A 67 29.30 -37.25 3.83
N VAL A 68 29.04 -36.83 5.07
CA VAL A 68 28.49 -35.51 5.42
C VAL A 68 29.36 -34.86 6.48
N ASP A 69 29.90 -33.70 6.16
CA ASP A 69 30.69 -32.86 7.07
C ASP A 69 29.89 -31.72 7.67
N LYS A 70 28.87 -31.22 6.92
CA LYS A 70 28.11 -30.03 7.27
C LYS A 70 26.60 -30.22 7.08
N SER A 71 25.84 -29.53 7.90
CA SER A 71 24.40 -29.48 7.77
C SER A 71 23.86 -28.07 7.90
N MET A 72 22.80 -27.78 7.15
CA MET A 72 22.04 -26.56 7.25
C MET A 72 20.58 -26.87 7.54
N ILE A 73 20.07 -26.41 8.68
CA ILE A 73 18.72 -26.66 9.13
C ILE A 73 17.88 -25.39 8.95
N LEU A 74 17.00 -25.40 7.93
CA LEU A 74 16.07 -24.30 7.65
C LEU A 74 14.72 -24.62 8.28
N THR A 75 14.40 -23.99 9.40
CA THR A 75 13.12 -24.17 10.07
C THR A 75 12.13 -23.07 9.67
N CYS A 76 11.08 -23.47 8.94
CA CYS A 76 10.03 -22.60 8.45
C CYS A 76 8.87 -22.50 9.46
N GLY A 77 8.56 -21.31 9.96
CA GLY A 77 7.46 -21.11 10.89
C GLY A 77 7.08 -19.65 11.11
N LYS A 78 5.96 -19.44 11.82
CA LYS A 78 5.40 -18.11 12.11
C LYS A 78 5.92 -17.52 13.43
N ASN A 79 6.35 -18.34 14.35
CA ASN A 79 6.79 -17.96 15.71
C ASN A 79 8.30 -18.04 15.87
N VAL A 80 8.98 -16.95 15.47
CA VAL A 80 10.43 -16.84 15.51
C VAL A 80 11.02 -17.10 16.90
N LYS A 81 10.40 -16.54 17.95
CA LYS A 81 10.90 -16.72 19.34
C LYS A 81 10.88 -18.18 19.78
N TYR A 82 9.84 -18.89 19.40
CA TYR A 82 9.70 -20.31 19.69
C TYR A 82 10.76 -21.13 18.95
N ILE A 83 11.00 -20.89 17.67
CA ILE A 83 12.03 -21.58 16.89
C ILE A 83 13.43 -21.29 17.45
N THR A 84 13.70 -20.05 17.85
CA THR A 84 14.97 -19.67 18.48
C THR A 84 15.20 -20.48 19.77
N GLN A 85 14.15 -20.66 20.59
CA GLN A 85 14.24 -21.44 21.81
C GLN A 85 14.55 -22.93 21.52
N LEU A 86 13.91 -23.52 20.50
CA LEU A 86 14.23 -24.91 20.08
C LEU A 86 15.70 -25.06 19.71
N TYR A 87 16.30 -24.07 19.10
CA TYR A 87 17.71 -24.10 18.71
C TYR A 87 18.69 -23.98 19.90
N ILE A 88 18.29 -23.22 20.93
CA ILE A 88 19.09 -23.05 22.16
C ILE A 88 19.08 -24.33 22.99
N ASP A 89 17.92 -24.99 23.08
CA ASP A 89 17.70 -26.17 23.92
C ASP A 89 18.28 -27.46 23.32
N GLU A 90 18.75 -27.41 22.04
CA GLU A 90 19.25 -28.57 21.33
C GLU A 90 20.76 -28.68 21.44
N ASN A 91 21.25 -29.88 21.81
CA ASN A 91 22.66 -30.25 21.81
C ASN A 91 22.97 -31.25 20.69
N ASN A 92 23.85 -30.86 19.76
CA ASN A 92 24.34 -31.76 18.74
C ASN A 92 25.34 -32.75 19.31
N GLU A 93 25.03 -34.04 19.20
CA GLU A 93 25.89 -35.15 19.64
C GLU A 93 26.78 -35.69 18.51
N TYR A 94 26.65 -35.16 17.30
CA TYR A 94 27.38 -35.61 16.10
C TYR A 94 28.48 -34.62 15.72
N ASP A 95 29.61 -35.13 15.18
CA ASP A 95 30.69 -34.29 14.69
C ASP A 95 30.39 -33.73 13.28
N ILE A 96 29.30 -32.97 13.19
CA ILE A 96 28.84 -32.31 11.98
C ILE A 96 28.70 -30.81 12.27
N GLU A 97 29.33 -29.97 11.42
CA GLU A 97 29.20 -28.52 11.52
C GLU A 97 27.76 -28.10 11.14
N GLU A 98 27.00 -27.57 12.10
CA GLU A 98 25.62 -27.19 11.89
C GLU A 98 25.42 -25.67 11.70
N ALA A 99 24.61 -25.31 10.72
CA ALA A 99 24.05 -23.98 10.59
C ALA A 99 22.53 -24.00 10.78
N LYS A 100 22.03 -23.28 11.79
CA LYS A 100 20.60 -23.19 12.12
C LYS A 100 20.02 -21.90 11.56
N VAL A 101 19.03 -22.02 10.68
CA VAL A 101 18.42 -20.91 9.95
C VAL A 101 16.93 -20.85 10.22
N ILE A 102 16.42 -19.67 10.60
CA ILE A 102 15.02 -19.43 10.84
C ILE A 102 14.39 -18.76 9.60
N VAL A 103 13.36 -19.37 9.06
CA VAL A 103 12.56 -18.82 7.99
C VAL A 103 11.25 -18.28 8.58
N ASP A 104 11.22 -16.99 8.86
CA ASP A 104 10.01 -16.28 9.32
C ASP A 104 9.01 -16.19 8.18
N THR A 105 8.04 -17.10 8.15
CA THR A 105 7.03 -17.16 7.08
C THR A 105 6.02 -16.03 7.16
N LYS A 106 5.84 -15.41 8.33
CA LYS A 106 4.98 -14.24 8.54
C LYS A 106 5.68 -12.94 8.12
N GLY A 107 6.93 -12.76 8.55
CA GLY A 107 7.74 -11.59 8.23
C GLY A 107 8.42 -11.67 6.86
N LYS A 108 8.36 -12.83 6.18
CA LYS A 108 9.00 -13.12 4.88
C LYS A 108 10.48 -12.81 4.86
N ARG A 109 11.20 -13.30 5.82
CA ARG A 109 12.67 -13.08 5.96
C ARG A 109 13.36 -14.32 6.46
N ILE A 110 14.63 -14.46 6.07
CA ILE A 110 15.53 -15.50 6.51
C ILE A 110 16.46 -14.90 7.57
N MET A 111 16.62 -15.57 8.68
CA MET A 111 17.48 -15.15 9.78
C MET A 111 18.42 -16.28 10.17
N MET A 112 19.69 -15.96 10.28
CA MET A 112 20.73 -16.87 10.75
C MET A 112 21.19 -16.37 12.12
N PRO A 113 20.84 -17.06 13.21
CA PRO A 113 21.21 -16.64 14.57
C PRO A 113 22.71 -16.68 14.83
N GLU A 114 23.42 -17.61 14.18
CA GLU A 114 24.89 -17.77 14.27
C GLU A 114 25.49 -17.87 12.89
N THR A 115 26.49 -17.02 12.60
CA THR A 115 27.20 -16.98 11.31
C THR A 115 28.49 -17.80 11.46
N ARG A 116 28.59 -19.00 10.83
CA ARG A 116 29.79 -19.85 10.95
C ARG A 116 30.58 -19.96 9.64
N THR A 117 29.96 -20.02 8.46
CA THR A 117 30.67 -20.12 7.18
C THR A 117 30.08 -19.24 6.08
N GLU A 118 30.98 -18.73 5.20
CA GLU A 118 30.56 -17.93 4.03
C GLU A 118 29.61 -18.68 3.09
N GLU A 119 29.78 -20.00 3.00
CA GLU A 119 29.00 -20.88 2.14
C GLU A 119 27.50 -20.87 2.55
N PHE A 120 27.21 -21.00 3.83
CA PHE A 120 25.82 -20.94 4.34
C PHE A 120 25.18 -19.56 4.18
N VAL A 121 25.97 -18.50 4.36
CA VAL A 121 25.50 -17.12 4.12
C VAL A 121 25.12 -16.94 2.66
N LYS A 122 25.95 -17.41 1.74
CA LYS A 122 25.71 -17.34 0.30
C LYS A 122 24.38 -18.04 -0.06
N ILE A 123 24.18 -19.26 0.43
CA ILE A 123 22.95 -20.01 0.18
C ILE A 123 21.73 -19.29 0.75
N CYS A 124 21.79 -18.68 1.93
CA CYS A 124 20.69 -17.86 2.47
C CYS A 124 20.37 -16.65 1.58
N VAL A 125 21.38 -16.01 1.00
CA VAL A 125 21.21 -14.91 0.04
C VAL A 125 20.55 -15.42 -1.23
N ASP A 126 21.06 -16.52 -1.80
CA ASP A 126 20.52 -17.12 -3.02
C ASP A 126 19.06 -17.57 -2.84
N ILE A 127 18.72 -18.21 -1.72
CA ILE A 127 17.33 -18.56 -1.37
C ILE A 127 16.46 -17.32 -1.21
N SER A 128 16.96 -16.26 -0.58
CA SER A 128 16.23 -15.00 -0.40
C SER A 128 15.92 -14.34 -1.74
N GLU A 129 16.88 -14.33 -2.66
CA GLU A 129 16.73 -13.83 -4.02
C GLU A 129 15.73 -14.70 -4.82
N TYR A 130 15.87 -16.02 -4.73
CA TYR A 130 14.95 -16.96 -5.37
C TYR A 130 13.50 -16.76 -4.87
N ILE A 131 13.28 -16.61 -3.55
CA ILE A 131 11.97 -16.33 -2.98
C ILE A 131 11.41 -15.03 -3.53
N ASN A 132 12.20 -13.97 -3.63
CA ASN A 132 11.77 -12.68 -4.18
C ASN A 132 11.40 -12.80 -5.65
N ASN A 133 12.19 -13.52 -6.45
CA ASN A 133 11.92 -13.76 -7.86
C ASN A 133 10.71 -14.67 -8.07
N TYR A 134 10.58 -15.75 -7.29
CA TYR A 134 9.43 -16.65 -7.32
C TYR A 134 8.12 -15.93 -6.93
N VAL A 135 8.17 -15.06 -5.94
CA VAL A 135 7.03 -14.21 -5.55
C VAL A 135 6.68 -13.21 -6.65
N SER A 136 7.67 -12.67 -7.38
CA SER A 136 7.42 -11.76 -8.51
C SER A 136 6.79 -12.49 -9.70
N LEU A 137 7.33 -13.65 -10.09
CA LEU A 137 6.82 -14.49 -11.17
C LEU A 137 5.44 -15.09 -10.87
N ASN A 138 5.21 -15.54 -9.63
CA ASN A 138 3.89 -15.99 -9.21
C ASN A 138 2.90 -14.84 -8.98
N ARG A 139 3.34 -13.62 -8.72
CA ARG A 139 2.45 -12.45 -8.81
C ARG A 139 1.95 -12.23 -10.23
N GLU A 140 2.77 -12.45 -11.24
CA GLU A 140 2.33 -12.37 -12.65
C GLU A 140 1.39 -13.53 -13.01
N SER A 141 1.66 -14.76 -12.57
CA SER A 141 0.77 -15.90 -12.78
C SER A 141 -0.49 -15.88 -11.90
N LEU A 142 -0.42 -15.34 -10.69
CA LEU A 142 -1.58 -15.08 -9.82
C LEU A 142 -2.40 -13.88 -10.32
N ASN A 143 -1.76 -12.90 -10.97
CA ASN A 143 -2.45 -11.84 -11.68
C ASN A 143 -3.21 -12.38 -12.91
N GLN A 144 -2.74 -13.46 -13.56
CA GLN A 144 -3.49 -14.16 -14.60
C GLN A 144 -4.62 -15.05 -14.07
N LYS A 145 -4.53 -15.53 -12.82
CA LYS A 145 -5.61 -16.26 -12.10
C LYS A 145 -6.32 -15.37 -11.07
N MET A 146 -6.23 -14.06 -11.18
CA MET A 146 -7.07 -13.18 -10.38
C MET A 146 -8.51 -13.53 -10.75
N ASP A 147 -9.18 -14.21 -9.80
CA ASP A 147 -10.54 -14.73 -9.95
C ASP A 147 -11.42 -13.64 -10.59
N ILE A 148 -11.98 -13.94 -11.75
CA ILE A 148 -12.85 -13.03 -12.52
C ILE A 148 -13.97 -12.46 -11.64
N THR A 149 -14.39 -13.18 -10.60
CA THR A 149 -15.34 -12.71 -9.59
C THR A 149 -14.76 -11.60 -8.71
N THR A 150 -13.50 -11.70 -8.30
CA THR A 150 -12.79 -10.65 -7.53
C THR A 150 -12.53 -9.42 -8.40
N LEU A 151 -12.15 -9.61 -9.67
CA LEU A 151 -12.03 -8.51 -10.65
C LEU A 151 -13.37 -7.81 -10.86
N LYS A 152 -14.45 -8.56 -11.13
CA LYS A 152 -15.81 -8.01 -11.29
C LYS A 152 -16.26 -7.25 -10.03
N LYS A 153 -15.98 -7.78 -8.84
CA LYS A 153 -16.31 -7.13 -7.56
C LYS A 153 -15.53 -5.83 -7.37
N ASN A 154 -14.23 -5.84 -7.68
CA ASN A 154 -13.38 -4.64 -7.61
C ASN A 154 -13.80 -3.61 -8.65
N ILE A 155 -14.02 -3.99 -9.90
CA ILE A 155 -14.52 -3.10 -10.96
C ILE A 155 -15.86 -2.48 -10.55
N LYS A 156 -16.82 -3.30 -10.05
CA LYS A 156 -18.12 -2.81 -9.56
C LYS A 156 -17.99 -1.85 -8.38
N TYR A 157 -16.99 -2.02 -7.51
CA TYR A 157 -16.69 -1.09 -6.42
C TYR A 157 -16.20 0.24 -6.97
N TYR A 158 -15.18 0.21 -7.87
CA TYR A 158 -14.57 1.42 -8.42
C TYR A 158 -15.51 2.21 -9.34
N ILE A 159 -16.32 1.56 -10.16
CA ILE A 159 -17.34 2.24 -10.99
C ILE A 159 -18.33 3.05 -10.12
N LYS A 160 -18.59 2.60 -8.89
CA LYS A 160 -19.48 3.28 -7.94
C LYS A 160 -18.74 4.18 -6.96
N SER A 161 -17.43 4.34 -7.08
CA SER A 161 -16.62 5.21 -6.23
C SER A 161 -16.87 6.67 -6.58
N VAL A 162 -17.10 7.51 -5.57
CA VAL A 162 -17.37 8.94 -5.77
C VAL A 162 -16.18 9.65 -6.43
N PRO A 163 -14.91 9.46 -5.98
CA PRO A 163 -13.77 10.05 -6.67
C PRO A 163 -13.65 9.65 -8.15
N ILE A 164 -13.92 8.38 -8.48
CA ILE A 164 -13.87 7.91 -9.87
C ILE A 164 -14.97 8.54 -10.71
N ILE A 165 -16.20 8.65 -10.18
CA ILE A 165 -17.30 9.31 -10.87
C ILE A 165 -16.97 10.79 -11.12
N LEU A 166 -16.45 11.50 -10.10
CA LEU A 166 -16.04 12.90 -10.23
C LEU A 166 -14.91 13.06 -11.24
N THR A 167 -13.92 12.16 -11.22
CA THR A 167 -12.85 12.12 -12.23
C THR A 167 -13.40 11.97 -13.63
N LEU A 168 -14.31 11.02 -13.86
CA LEU A 168 -14.92 10.81 -15.18
C LEU A 168 -15.71 12.02 -15.66
N ILE A 169 -16.47 12.67 -14.77
CA ILE A 169 -17.19 13.91 -15.08
C ILE A 169 -16.22 15.00 -15.53
N ASN A 170 -15.14 15.23 -14.78
CA ASN A 170 -14.13 16.22 -15.13
C ASN A 170 -13.47 15.93 -16.47
N ILE A 171 -13.08 14.66 -16.74
CA ILE A 171 -12.49 14.24 -18.00
C ILE A 171 -13.45 14.48 -19.17
N VAL A 172 -14.73 14.12 -19.02
CA VAL A 172 -15.73 14.30 -20.08
C VAL A 172 -15.94 15.79 -20.37
N ILE A 173 -16.09 16.62 -19.33
CA ILE A 173 -16.26 18.07 -19.48
C ILE A 173 -15.03 18.67 -20.18
N PHE A 174 -13.82 18.31 -19.73
CA PHE A 174 -12.59 18.80 -20.32
C PHE A 174 -12.45 18.35 -21.77
N PHE A 175 -12.73 17.09 -22.08
CA PHE A 175 -12.65 16.58 -23.44
C PHE A 175 -13.61 17.33 -24.37
N VAL A 176 -14.85 17.53 -23.96
CA VAL A 176 -15.86 18.28 -24.74
C VAL A 176 -15.44 19.74 -24.91
N SER A 177 -14.96 20.41 -23.85
CA SER A 177 -14.57 21.81 -23.96
C SER A 177 -13.29 22.02 -24.78
N TYR A 178 -12.27 21.19 -24.60
CA TYR A 178 -10.94 21.41 -25.15
C TYR A 178 -10.76 20.92 -26.58
N PHE A 179 -11.41 19.82 -26.98
CA PHE A 179 -11.17 19.18 -28.28
C PHE A 179 -12.21 19.53 -29.36
N PHE A 180 -13.32 20.17 -29.04
CA PHE A 180 -14.32 20.49 -30.07
C PHE A 180 -14.00 21.77 -30.83
N SER A 181 -13.76 22.89 -30.15
CA SER A 181 -13.27 24.13 -30.76
C SER A 181 -12.76 25.10 -29.70
N ASP A 182 -11.84 26.00 -30.08
CA ASP A 182 -11.34 27.06 -29.22
C ASP A 182 -12.47 28.02 -28.76
N GLU A 183 -13.42 28.29 -29.65
CA GLU A 183 -14.58 29.13 -29.31
C GLU A 183 -15.46 28.50 -28.22
N LEU A 184 -15.73 27.20 -28.32
CA LEU A 184 -16.50 26.47 -27.30
C LEU A 184 -15.74 26.44 -25.98
N PHE A 185 -14.42 26.22 -26.01
CA PHE A 185 -13.59 26.25 -24.82
C PHE A 185 -13.69 27.61 -24.11
N GLN A 186 -13.46 28.71 -24.83
CA GLN A 186 -13.55 30.05 -24.27
C GLN A 186 -14.96 30.33 -23.72
N GLN A 187 -16.00 29.97 -24.45
CA GLN A 187 -17.39 30.17 -24.02
C GLN A 187 -17.70 29.40 -22.72
N ILE A 188 -17.21 28.15 -22.58
CA ILE A 188 -17.41 27.36 -21.37
C ILE A 188 -16.63 27.96 -20.20
N MET A 189 -15.37 28.38 -20.41
CA MET A 189 -14.55 29.02 -19.37
C MET A 189 -15.14 30.34 -18.94
N ASP A 190 -15.55 31.22 -19.87
CA ASP A 190 -16.15 32.52 -19.56
C ASP A 190 -17.45 32.41 -18.78
N ASN A 191 -18.25 31.37 -19.05
CA ASN A 191 -19.53 31.17 -18.37
C ASN A 191 -19.46 30.33 -17.11
N GLY A 192 -18.40 29.52 -16.92
CA GLY A 192 -18.32 28.57 -15.83
C GLY A 192 -17.18 28.77 -14.83
N ALA A 193 -16.07 29.43 -15.23
CA ALA A 193 -14.95 29.68 -14.31
C ALA A 193 -15.32 30.71 -13.23
N LEU A 194 -14.72 30.59 -12.07
CA LEU A 194 -14.98 31.43 -10.91
C LEU A 194 -14.35 32.81 -11.10
N ASN A 195 -15.17 33.86 -11.00
CA ASN A 195 -14.75 35.25 -11.00
C ASN A 195 -15.58 36.03 -9.97
N TRP A 196 -14.90 36.72 -9.07
CA TRP A 196 -15.57 37.39 -7.95
C TRP A 196 -16.56 38.51 -8.37
N LYS A 197 -16.23 39.24 -9.47
CA LYS A 197 -17.15 40.29 -9.98
C LYS A 197 -18.41 39.66 -10.53
N LYS A 198 -18.31 38.57 -11.28
CA LYS A 198 -19.46 37.85 -11.83
C LYS A 198 -20.34 37.25 -10.74
N VAL A 199 -19.73 36.76 -9.66
CA VAL A 199 -20.52 36.24 -8.53
C VAL A 199 -21.24 37.36 -7.76
N LEU A 200 -20.51 38.44 -7.39
CA LEU A 200 -21.07 39.45 -6.51
C LEU A 200 -21.96 40.47 -7.26
N ASN A 201 -21.54 40.92 -8.47
CA ASN A 201 -22.27 41.94 -9.20
C ASN A 201 -23.41 41.36 -10.07
N ASP A 202 -23.15 40.18 -10.68
CA ASP A 202 -24.11 39.57 -11.61
C ASP A 202 -24.91 38.43 -10.96
N GLY A 203 -24.67 38.11 -9.68
CA GLY A 203 -25.37 37.05 -8.92
C GLY A 203 -25.06 35.61 -9.37
N GLN A 204 -23.95 35.39 -10.07
CA GLN A 204 -23.61 34.09 -10.70
C GLN A 204 -22.98 33.10 -9.70
N TRP A 205 -23.68 32.82 -8.59
CA TRP A 205 -23.17 31.93 -7.50
C TRP A 205 -22.90 30.49 -7.96
N TYR A 206 -23.52 30.03 -9.05
CA TYR A 206 -23.29 28.70 -9.62
C TYR A 206 -21.83 28.47 -10.00
N ARG A 207 -21.06 29.55 -10.23
CA ARG A 207 -19.62 29.47 -10.55
C ARG A 207 -18.77 28.85 -9.45
N LEU A 208 -19.21 28.90 -8.20
CA LEU A 208 -18.58 28.20 -7.09
C LEU A 208 -18.58 26.67 -7.28
N ILE A 209 -19.53 26.15 -8.05
CA ILE A 209 -19.64 24.71 -8.34
C ILE A 209 -19.07 24.41 -9.72
N THR A 210 -19.44 25.16 -10.75
CA THR A 210 -19.03 24.86 -12.12
C THR A 210 -17.54 24.97 -12.32
N SER A 211 -16.87 25.91 -11.67
CA SER A 211 -15.42 26.08 -11.72
C SER A 211 -14.64 24.84 -11.22
N MET A 212 -15.23 24.05 -10.32
CA MET A 212 -14.62 22.84 -9.78
C MET A 212 -14.50 21.70 -10.82
N PHE A 213 -15.14 21.85 -11.99
CA PHE A 213 -15.18 20.86 -13.07
C PHE A 213 -14.49 21.35 -14.35
N LEU A 214 -13.96 22.56 -14.35
CA LEU A 214 -13.29 23.17 -15.50
C LEU A 214 -11.77 23.16 -15.29
N HIS A 215 -11.01 22.99 -16.38
CA HIS A 215 -9.55 22.96 -16.34
C HIS A 215 -8.99 23.71 -17.55
N TRP A 216 -7.88 24.44 -17.34
CA TRP A 216 -7.28 25.28 -18.38
C TRP A 216 -6.51 24.49 -19.42
N ASP A 217 -5.82 23.41 -18.98
CA ASP A 217 -4.90 22.64 -19.82
C ASP A 217 -4.83 21.17 -19.40
N ILE A 218 -4.13 20.37 -20.20
CA ILE A 218 -3.98 18.92 -20.03
C ILE A 218 -3.19 18.58 -18.75
N ASP A 219 -2.13 19.32 -18.45
CA ASP A 219 -1.29 19.05 -17.28
C ASP A 219 -2.07 19.32 -15.99
N HIS A 220 -2.87 20.38 -16.01
CA HIS A 220 -3.74 20.76 -14.88
C HIS A 220 -4.77 19.66 -14.57
N ILE A 221 -5.53 19.22 -15.60
CA ILE A 221 -6.52 18.14 -15.36
C ILE A 221 -5.84 16.83 -14.99
N PHE A 222 -4.72 16.47 -15.61
CA PHE A 222 -4.02 15.22 -15.36
C PHE A 222 -3.58 15.12 -13.90
N ASN A 223 -2.92 16.16 -13.37
CA ASN A 223 -2.47 16.21 -11.98
C ASN A 223 -3.64 16.15 -10.99
N ASN A 224 -4.73 16.87 -11.28
CA ASN A 224 -5.93 16.84 -10.46
C ASN A 224 -6.58 15.45 -10.45
N MET A 225 -6.73 14.82 -11.60
CA MET A 225 -7.42 13.53 -11.71
C MET A 225 -6.62 12.40 -11.07
N ILE A 226 -5.29 12.37 -11.22
CA ILE A 226 -4.45 11.40 -10.51
C ILE A 226 -4.60 11.56 -9.00
N THR A 227 -4.50 12.79 -8.50
CA THR A 227 -4.60 13.06 -7.07
C THR A 227 -5.99 12.68 -6.53
N LEU A 228 -7.06 13.06 -7.25
CA LEU A 228 -8.43 12.71 -6.87
C LEU A 228 -8.66 11.18 -6.86
N CYS A 229 -8.17 10.48 -7.87
CA CYS A 229 -8.27 9.02 -7.93
C CYS A 229 -7.53 8.35 -6.77
N VAL A 230 -6.29 8.75 -6.51
CA VAL A 230 -5.44 8.08 -5.49
C VAL A 230 -5.90 8.45 -4.08
N ILE A 231 -5.89 9.74 -3.74
CA ILE A 231 -6.23 10.20 -2.39
C ILE A 231 -7.71 10.07 -2.11
N GLY A 232 -8.56 10.41 -3.07
CA GLY A 232 -10.01 10.35 -2.92
C GLY A 232 -10.52 8.92 -2.68
N THR A 233 -10.06 7.95 -3.46
CA THR A 233 -10.45 6.53 -3.28
C THR A 233 -9.88 5.94 -1.98
N PHE A 234 -8.69 6.40 -1.56
CA PHE A 234 -8.13 6.02 -0.27
C PHE A 234 -8.98 6.58 0.88
N LEU A 235 -9.33 7.87 0.83
CA LEU A 235 -10.21 8.49 1.82
C LEU A 235 -11.59 7.83 1.84
N GLU A 236 -12.15 7.48 0.68
CA GLU A 236 -13.46 6.80 0.58
C GLU A 236 -13.49 5.48 1.34
N LYS A 237 -12.40 4.72 1.34
CA LYS A 237 -12.29 3.47 2.12
C LYS A 237 -12.32 3.70 3.64
N ILE A 238 -11.89 4.88 4.10
CA ILE A 238 -11.84 5.23 5.53
C ILE A 238 -13.18 5.79 6.02
N VAL A 239 -13.74 6.76 5.28
CA VAL A 239 -14.90 7.54 5.74
C VAL A 239 -16.20 7.17 5.03
N GLY A 240 -16.13 6.46 3.91
CA GLY A 240 -17.27 6.09 3.08
C GLY A 240 -17.67 7.16 2.07
N LYS A 241 -18.44 6.74 1.06
CA LYS A 241 -18.85 7.55 -0.11
C LYS A 241 -19.51 8.87 0.25
N LYS A 242 -20.48 8.83 1.20
CA LYS A 242 -21.23 10.00 1.62
C LYS A 242 -20.33 11.13 2.14
N TRP A 243 -19.36 10.80 2.97
CA TRP A 243 -18.44 11.78 3.52
C TRP A 243 -17.49 12.35 2.49
N VAL A 244 -16.98 11.53 1.56
CA VAL A 244 -16.14 12.02 0.46
C VAL A 244 -16.93 12.97 -0.45
N PHE A 245 -18.16 12.61 -0.82
CA PHE A 245 -19.02 13.47 -1.63
C PHE A 245 -19.27 14.83 -0.96
N ILE A 246 -19.72 14.81 0.30
CA ILE A 246 -19.97 16.05 1.05
C ILE A 246 -18.69 16.88 1.18
N SER A 247 -17.57 16.24 1.53
CA SER A 247 -16.30 16.94 1.69
C SER A 247 -15.83 17.58 0.40
N TYR A 248 -15.90 16.88 -0.74
CA TYR A 248 -15.51 17.44 -2.03
C TYR A 248 -16.25 18.75 -2.32
N PHE A 249 -17.58 18.77 -2.22
CA PHE A 249 -18.37 19.96 -2.52
C PHE A 249 -18.21 21.06 -1.47
N VAL A 250 -18.28 20.72 -0.19
CA VAL A 250 -18.15 21.73 0.88
C VAL A 250 -16.77 22.38 0.85
N THR A 251 -15.71 21.59 0.74
CA THR A 251 -14.35 22.15 0.73
C THR A 251 -14.05 22.90 -0.55
N GLY A 252 -14.56 22.45 -1.70
CA GLY A 252 -14.43 23.15 -2.97
C GLY A 252 -15.14 24.52 -2.97
N ILE A 253 -16.36 24.59 -2.42
CA ILE A 253 -17.08 25.87 -2.26
C ILE A 253 -16.30 26.81 -1.32
N ILE A 254 -15.81 26.33 -0.18
CA ILE A 254 -15.02 27.15 0.76
C ILE A 254 -13.71 27.62 0.11
N ALA A 255 -13.04 26.74 -0.65
CA ALA A 255 -11.86 27.08 -1.43
C ALA A 255 -12.14 28.20 -2.43
N GLY A 256 -13.23 28.08 -3.21
CA GLY A 256 -13.67 29.12 -4.15
C GLY A 256 -13.99 30.45 -3.45
N LEU A 257 -14.68 30.42 -2.32
CA LEU A 257 -14.96 31.64 -1.52
C LEU A 257 -13.66 32.27 -1.01
N THR A 258 -12.67 31.47 -0.58
CA THR A 258 -11.36 31.97 -0.13
C THR A 258 -10.63 32.65 -1.27
N SER A 259 -10.60 32.03 -2.46
CA SER A 259 -10.04 32.60 -3.68
C SER A 259 -10.72 33.94 -4.05
N MET A 260 -12.04 33.98 -4.04
CA MET A 260 -12.81 35.20 -4.32
C MET A 260 -12.43 36.36 -3.37
N VAL A 261 -12.43 36.10 -2.05
CA VAL A 261 -12.09 37.09 -1.04
C VAL A 261 -10.65 37.59 -1.22
N TYR A 262 -9.73 36.69 -1.52
CA TYR A 262 -8.33 37.04 -1.76
C TYR A 262 -8.20 37.93 -3.00
N ASN A 263 -8.72 37.49 -4.16
CA ASN A 263 -8.63 38.25 -5.42
C ASN A 263 -9.35 39.61 -5.36
N MET A 264 -10.49 39.67 -4.66
CA MET A 264 -11.18 40.92 -4.40
C MET A 264 -10.31 41.90 -3.59
N ARG A 265 -9.62 41.43 -2.53
CA ARG A 265 -8.76 42.27 -1.68
C ARG A 265 -7.54 42.84 -2.40
N ILE A 266 -6.95 42.05 -3.32
CA ILE A 266 -5.77 42.50 -4.08
C ILE A 266 -6.17 43.20 -5.41
N GLY A 267 -7.47 43.32 -5.68
CA GLY A 267 -7.99 44.00 -6.88
C GLY A 267 -7.76 43.25 -8.20
N GLN A 268 -7.45 41.95 -8.15
CA GLN A 268 -7.24 41.15 -9.35
C GLN A 268 -8.55 40.64 -9.93
N ASP A 269 -8.72 40.81 -11.24
CA ASP A 269 -9.89 40.32 -11.99
C ASP A 269 -9.50 39.08 -12.80
N VAL A 270 -9.44 37.95 -12.10
CA VAL A 270 -9.02 36.67 -12.65
C VAL A 270 -10.16 35.66 -12.69
N TYR A 271 -10.09 34.74 -13.66
CA TYR A 271 -10.95 33.58 -13.76
C TYR A 271 -10.23 32.36 -13.22
N ALA A 272 -10.74 31.78 -12.14
CA ALA A 272 -10.20 30.58 -11.52
C ALA A 272 -11.02 29.34 -11.90
N ALA A 273 -10.34 28.27 -12.25
CA ALA A 273 -10.95 26.98 -12.59
C ALA A 273 -10.06 25.83 -12.15
N GLY A 274 -10.63 24.73 -11.73
CA GLY A 274 -9.94 23.52 -11.32
C GLY A 274 -10.62 22.82 -10.14
N ALA A 275 -10.51 21.50 -10.12
CA ALA A 275 -10.93 20.66 -8.99
C ALA A 275 -9.99 20.79 -7.77
N SER A 276 -8.85 21.47 -7.94
CA SER A 276 -7.74 21.46 -6.98
C SER A 276 -8.15 21.92 -5.58
N GLY A 277 -8.95 22.98 -5.45
CA GLY A 277 -9.43 23.45 -4.15
C GLY A 277 -10.19 22.37 -3.35
N ALA A 278 -11.07 21.61 -4.02
CA ALA A 278 -11.77 20.48 -3.41
C ALA A 278 -10.84 19.30 -3.12
N ILE A 279 -9.86 19.03 -4.00
CA ILE A 279 -8.86 17.98 -3.82
C ILE A 279 -7.96 18.29 -2.61
N PHE A 280 -7.54 19.54 -2.45
CA PHE A 280 -6.79 19.98 -1.26
C PHE A 280 -7.66 19.88 0.01
N GLY A 281 -8.98 20.03 -0.11
CA GLY A 281 -9.92 19.74 0.95
C GLY A 281 -9.92 18.24 1.35
N ILE A 282 -9.97 17.34 0.37
CA ILE A 282 -9.84 15.89 0.61
C ILE A 282 -8.49 15.55 1.26
N VAL A 283 -7.40 16.18 0.82
CA VAL A 283 -6.06 16.03 1.41
C VAL A 283 -6.07 16.52 2.87
N GLY A 284 -6.62 17.70 3.14
CA GLY A 284 -6.74 18.25 4.50
C GLY A 284 -7.56 17.36 5.44
N MET A 285 -8.68 16.81 4.95
CA MET A 285 -9.48 15.83 5.70
C MET A 285 -8.67 14.58 6.04
N LEU A 286 -7.91 14.05 5.08
CA LEU A 286 -7.06 12.89 5.30
C LEU A 286 -5.97 13.18 6.32
N MET A 287 -5.33 14.38 6.26
CA MET A 287 -4.34 14.80 7.27
C MET A 287 -4.93 14.80 8.68
N ALA A 288 -6.10 15.39 8.87
CA ALA A 288 -6.77 15.41 10.17
C ALA A 288 -7.05 14.00 10.70
N LEU A 289 -7.47 13.09 9.83
CA LEU A 289 -7.72 11.69 10.21
C LEU A 289 -6.43 10.94 10.55
N LEU A 290 -5.32 11.18 9.85
CA LEU A 290 -4.02 10.57 10.17
C LEU A 290 -3.48 11.04 11.52
N ILE A 291 -3.73 12.31 11.88
CA ILE A 291 -3.30 12.88 13.16
C ILE A 291 -4.19 12.39 14.30
N THR A 292 -5.51 12.30 14.08
CA THR A 292 -6.49 11.99 15.14
C THR A 292 -6.75 10.49 15.32
N SER A 293 -6.61 9.69 14.28
CA SER A 293 -6.68 8.24 14.39
C SER A 293 -5.28 7.69 14.56
N ARG A 294 -5.01 7.07 15.72
CA ARG A 294 -3.95 6.06 15.77
C ARG A 294 -4.31 5.06 14.68
N ALA A 295 -3.57 5.09 13.58
CA ALA A 295 -3.85 4.31 12.36
C ALA A 295 -3.65 2.80 12.65
N ASP A 296 -4.56 2.23 13.39
CA ASP A 296 -4.66 0.80 13.61
C ASP A 296 -5.16 0.16 12.30
N GLY A 297 -4.25 -0.42 11.53
CA GLY A 297 -4.58 -1.37 10.47
C GLY A 297 -4.56 -0.89 9.01
N ALA A 298 -4.04 0.28 8.67
CA ALA A 298 -3.85 0.64 7.27
C ALA A 298 -2.69 -0.13 6.65
N SER A 299 -2.95 -0.87 5.58
CA SER A 299 -1.97 -1.68 4.82
C SER A 299 -0.86 -0.85 4.14
N ILE A 300 -0.98 0.47 4.13
CA ILE A 300 0.02 1.42 3.68
C ILE A 300 0.64 2.05 4.93
N SER A 301 1.98 2.01 5.04
CA SER A 301 2.68 2.73 6.12
C SER A 301 2.21 4.19 6.16
N GLY A 302 1.62 4.63 7.27
CA GLY A 302 1.12 6.00 7.45
C GLY A 302 2.20 7.06 7.12
N ARG A 303 3.49 6.70 7.30
CA ARG A 303 4.63 7.52 6.92
C ARG A 303 4.70 7.76 5.40
N ARG A 304 4.47 6.74 4.56
CA ARG A 304 4.49 6.88 3.08
C ARG A 304 3.34 7.76 2.60
N LEU A 305 2.17 7.60 3.20
CA LEU A 305 1.00 8.42 2.88
C LEU A 305 1.22 9.88 3.30
N LEU A 306 1.81 10.13 4.47
CA LEU A 306 2.16 11.47 4.94
C LEU A 306 3.16 12.15 3.98
N ILE A 307 4.20 11.45 3.54
CA ILE A 307 5.16 11.96 2.55
C ILE A 307 4.44 12.35 1.26
N TYR A 308 3.56 11.49 0.75
CA TYR A 308 2.79 11.78 -0.46
C TYR A 308 1.90 13.02 -0.29
N VAL A 309 1.20 13.14 0.83
CA VAL A 309 0.38 14.31 1.17
C VAL A 309 1.23 15.60 1.21
N VAL A 310 2.39 15.55 1.85
CA VAL A 310 3.33 16.69 1.90
C VAL A 310 3.82 17.07 0.50
N LEU A 311 4.15 16.10 -0.35
CA LEU A 311 4.57 16.36 -1.73
C LEU A 311 3.45 16.98 -2.57
N VAL A 312 2.20 16.53 -2.43
CA VAL A 312 1.05 17.12 -3.11
C VAL A 312 0.84 18.58 -2.69
N ILE A 313 0.92 18.87 -1.38
CA ILE A 313 0.81 20.23 -0.87
C ILE A 313 1.96 21.11 -1.40
N TRP A 314 3.20 20.62 -1.30
CA TRP A 314 4.36 21.33 -1.80
C TRP A 314 4.24 21.65 -3.30
N SER A 315 3.92 20.66 -4.12
CA SER A 315 3.73 20.83 -5.57
C SER A 315 2.65 21.87 -5.89
N GLY A 316 1.52 21.80 -5.18
CA GLY A 316 0.39 22.71 -5.43
C GLY A 316 0.59 24.14 -4.89
N LEU A 317 1.52 24.37 -3.97
CA LEU A 317 1.81 25.72 -3.45
C LEU A 317 3.04 26.37 -4.11
N SER A 318 3.86 25.59 -4.84
CA SER A 318 5.12 26.04 -5.41
C SER A 318 5.00 26.73 -6.77
N SER A 319 3.83 26.67 -7.43
CA SER A 319 3.62 27.28 -8.74
C SER A 319 2.96 28.65 -8.61
N SER A 320 3.51 29.64 -9.33
CA SER A 320 2.98 31.02 -9.36
C SER A 320 1.69 31.18 -10.16
N GLU A 321 1.37 30.22 -11.03
CA GLU A 321 0.18 30.23 -11.88
C GLU A 321 -1.05 29.56 -11.21
N ILE A 322 -0.89 29.09 -9.97
CA ILE A 322 -1.88 28.32 -9.24
C ILE A 322 -2.58 29.20 -8.21
N ASP A 323 -3.90 29.02 -8.03
CA ASP A 323 -4.72 29.68 -7.02
C ASP A 323 -4.39 29.15 -5.60
N ASN A 324 -3.27 29.64 -5.05
CA ASN A 324 -2.83 29.27 -3.71
C ASN A 324 -3.84 29.60 -2.60
N ALA A 325 -4.66 30.62 -2.79
CA ALA A 325 -5.69 30.99 -1.82
C ALA A 325 -6.79 29.93 -1.77
N ALA A 326 -7.22 29.39 -2.93
CA ALA A 326 -8.14 28.27 -2.99
C ALA A 326 -7.55 27.01 -2.33
N HIS A 327 -6.29 26.70 -2.59
CA HIS A 327 -5.62 25.51 -2.01
C HIS A 327 -5.57 25.57 -0.48
N ILE A 328 -5.16 26.72 0.07
CA ILE A 328 -5.09 26.94 1.52
C ILE A 328 -6.49 26.87 2.13
N GLY A 329 -7.47 27.54 1.54
CA GLY A 329 -8.88 27.49 1.98
C GLY A 329 -9.43 26.06 1.97
N GLY A 330 -9.12 25.30 0.92
CA GLY A 330 -9.47 23.89 0.80
C GLY A 330 -8.86 23.02 1.92
N ILE A 331 -7.55 23.15 2.19
CA ILE A 331 -6.88 22.40 3.26
C ILE A 331 -7.55 22.66 4.62
N PHE A 332 -7.76 23.93 4.99
CA PHE A 332 -8.37 24.26 6.28
C PHE A 332 -9.80 23.74 6.40
N ALA A 333 -10.62 23.89 5.35
CA ALA A 333 -11.95 23.32 5.30
C ALA A 333 -11.93 21.79 5.42
N GLY A 334 -10.96 21.14 4.76
CA GLY A 334 -10.76 19.70 4.84
C GLY A 334 -10.38 19.21 6.22
N VAL A 335 -9.42 19.88 6.87
CA VAL A 335 -9.04 19.58 8.26
C VAL A 335 -10.25 19.69 9.19
N PHE A 336 -11.05 20.74 9.04
CA PHE A 336 -12.28 20.90 9.81
C PHE A 336 -13.27 19.75 9.55
N MET A 337 -13.49 19.34 8.29
CA MET A 337 -14.33 18.20 7.94
C MET A 337 -13.82 16.88 8.54
N GLY A 338 -12.51 16.67 8.60
CA GLY A 338 -11.89 15.50 9.24
C GLY A 338 -12.12 15.45 10.74
N LEU A 339 -12.00 16.60 11.41
CA LEU A 339 -12.32 16.73 12.85
C LEU A 339 -13.81 16.48 13.12
N LEU A 340 -14.71 17.03 12.29
CA LEU A 340 -16.16 16.77 12.39
C LEU A 340 -16.48 15.29 12.21
N TYR A 341 -15.87 14.62 11.23
CA TYR A 341 -16.06 13.18 11.04
C TYR A 341 -15.60 12.38 12.26
N THR A 342 -14.46 12.73 12.84
CA THR A 342 -13.91 12.06 14.03
C THR A 342 -14.86 12.24 15.22
N LEU A 343 -15.37 13.45 15.44
CA LEU A 343 -16.35 13.74 16.47
C LEU A 343 -17.65 12.95 16.27
N PHE A 344 -18.18 12.93 15.04
CA PHE A 344 -19.38 12.16 14.69
C PHE A 344 -19.19 10.67 14.98
N LYS A 345 -18.05 10.08 14.59
CA LYS A 345 -17.73 8.67 14.86
C LYS A 345 -17.65 8.38 16.34
N TYR A 346 -17.06 9.30 17.12
CA TYR A 346 -16.97 9.18 18.59
C TYR A 346 -18.36 9.21 19.24
N MET A 347 -19.23 10.16 18.89
CA MET A 347 -20.58 10.25 19.43
C MET A 347 -21.42 9.01 19.09
N LYS A 348 -21.33 8.51 17.85
CA LYS A 348 -22.04 7.28 17.45
C LYS A 348 -21.59 6.06 18.25
N LYS A 349 -20.28 5.93 18.55
CA LYS A 349 -19.78 4.83 19.38
C LYS A 349 -20.26 4.91 20.84
N ARG A 350 -20.48 6.13 21.35
CA ARG A 350 -21.00 6.35 22.72
C ARG A 350 -22.49 6.06 22.83
N SER A 351 -23.28 6.33 21.79
CA SER A 351 -24.74 6.06 21.80
C SER A 351 -25.09 4.58 21.56
N SER A 352 -24.12 3.76 21.15
CA SER A 352 -24.30 2.32 20.93
C SER A 352 -23.78 1.44 22.09
N LYS A 353 -23.30 2.08 23.15
CA LYS A 353 -22.98 1.48 24.45
C LYS A 353 -24.06 1.81 25.46
#